data_113d32b1c413b50c6508259916023216
#
_entry.id   113d32b1c413b50c6508259916023216
#
_cell.length_a   1.000
_cell.length_b   1.000
_cell.length_c   1.000
_cell.angle_alpha   90.00
_cell.angle_beta   90.00
_cell.angle_gamma   90.00
#
_symmetry.space_group_name_H-M   'P 1'
#
loop_
_entity.id
_entity.type
_entity.pdbx_description
1 polymer ?
#
loop_
_entity_poly.entity_id
_entity_poly.type
_entity_poly.pdbx_seq_one_letter_code
_entity_poly.pdbx_strand_id
1 'polypeptide(L)'
;MKLNFTNSENKKMSINIIKPGHDSDWQTLMSCDNRELKFEFSYDGDETVGNGIRGDDALWLPLDEKMGIKVVSDNPKYQSLESSKETVDLIKKRNSIVFPTIGNSNIVTDEDTGDRFLLITMENMGSAAKAIQAPSFVPVEHREFIASSLQVDPKIADKVVKDVTSMKLCPEDEWYKSINLINGKIVDFHRFKIMNERYYMPSNGKTSVELLETYRGMVDRYKTVLDPHGNPKWKGKIYQGFAFDNGCLMEGYLSGNDMYDSYLKLPFVPYNKCAGKKVLDIGSNQGFFSFQAALHGATSVLGIELTKQDVQAAEDIKEITKLENVEFVHGDAIKHVMESDEHYGLVVFNSVLHQIYPNFEGSDKFMTKLASMTDYLALELPLNHPLMNISPAEVESNLRKYFKTVRLLYIYNAYSSGYRANYVCYA
;
A
#
# COMPACT_ATOMS: atom_id res chain seq x y z
N MET A 1 22.84 -25.59 6.34
CA MET A 1 21.62 -25.41 7.20
C MET A 1 20.60 -26.44 6.75
N LYS A 2 20.03 -27.17 7.68
CA LYS A 2 18.99 -28.18 7.38
C LYS A 2 17.68 -27.72 8.05
N LEU A 3 16.60 -27.68 7.30
CA LEU A 3 15.26 -27.41 7.78
C LEU A 3 14.45 -28.70 7.64
N ASN A 4 13.80 -29.15 8.70
CA ASN A 4 12.98 -30.36 8.71
C ASN A 4 11.54 -29.98 9.00
N PHE A 5 10.62 -30.41 8.16
CA PHE A 5 9.21 -30.10 8.28
C PHE A 5 8.33 -31.34 8.12
N THR A 6 7.15 -31.27 8.72
CA THR A 6 6.07 -32.22 8.43
C THR A 6 4.87 -31.42 7.89
N ASN A 7 4.35 -31.79 6.72
CA ASN A 7 3.20 -31.13 6.15
C ASN A 7 1.88 -31.59 6.79
N SER A 8 0.77 -30.96 6.41
CA SER A 8 -0.57 -31.29 6.90
C SER A 8 -1.04 -32.72 6.55
N GLU A 9 -0.35 -33.42 5.64
CA GLU A 9 -0.58 -34.82 5.25
C GLU A 9 0.33 -35.80 5.98
N ASN A 10 1.06 -35.33 7.01
CA ASN A 10 2.08 -36.10 7.75
C ASN A 10 3.27 -36.59 6.90
N LYS A 11 3.53 -35.97 5.77
CA LYS A 11 4.71 -36.28 4.96
C LYS A 11 5.89 -35.45 5.42
N LYS A 12 7.03 -36.11 5.55
CA LYS A 12 8.28 -35.44 5.95
C LYS A 12 8.91 -34.73 4.76
N MET A 13 9.35 -33.51 5.00
CA MET A 13 10.11 -32.72 4.05
C MET A 13 11.38 -32.22 4.70
N SER A 14 12.47 -32.18 3.96
CA SER A 14 13.67 -31.49 4.41
C SER A 14 14.28 -30.64 3.31
N ILE A 15 14.83 -29.51 3.72
CA ILE A 15 15.61 -28.62 2.86
C ILE A 15 17.00 -28.53 3.49
N ASN A 16 18.02 -29.03 2.82
CA ASN A 16 19.39 -28.89 3.23
C ASN A 16 20.10 -27.88 2.34
N ILE A 17 20.43 -26.72 2.90
CA ILE A 17 21.16 -25.68 2.20
C ILE A 17 22.63 -25.90 2.39
N ILE A 18 23.31 -26.30 1.31
CA ILE A 18 24.72 -26.59 1.28
C ILE A 18 25.45 -25.30 0.93
N LYS A 19 26.13 -24.71 1.92
CA LYS A 19 26.98 -23.54 1.69
C LYS A 19 28.45 -23.97 1.76
N PRO A 20 29.29 -23.58 0.81
CA PRO A 20 30.74 -23.80 0.96
C PRO A 20 31.24 -23.00 2.18
N GLY A 21 31.61 -23.70 3.25
CA GLY A 21 32.49 -23.17 4.28
C GLY A 21 31.94 -22.59 5.57
N HIS A 22 30.62 -22.57 5.84
CA HIS A 22 30.10 -22.14 7.15
C HIS A 22 28.82 -22.88 7.55
N ASP A 23 28.79 -23.39 8.79
CA ASP A 23 27.58 -23.71 9.53
C ASP A 23 26.94 -22.37 9.93
N SER A 24 25.89 -21.96 9.26
CA SER A 24 25.25 -20.69 9.53
C SER A 24 23.75 -20.89 9.75
N ASP A 25 23.24 -20.23 10.77
CA ASP A 25 21.83 -20.10 11.02
C ASP A 25 21.13 -19.31 9.88
N TRP A 26 19.80 -19.26 9.92
CA TRP A 26 18.99 -18.57 8.90
C TRP A 26 19.38 -17.09 8.79
N GLN A 27 19.62 -16.39 9.92
CA GLN A 27 19.97 -14.97 9.91
C GLN A 27 21.30 -14.71 9.21
N THR A 28 22.30 -15.56 9.47
CA THR A 28 23.60 -15.49 8.79
C THR A 28 23.47 -15.82 7.30
N LEU A 29 22.64 -16.80 6.93
CA LEU A 29 22.34 -17.10 5.53
C LEU A 29 21.72 -15.90 4.84
N MET A 30 20.76 -15.23 5.46
CA MET A 30 20.08 -14.06 4.92
C MET A 30 20.94 -12.79 4.88
N SER A 31 22.02 -12.72 5.67
CA SER A 31 22.95 -11.57 5.69
C SER A 31 24.10 -11.64 4.67
N CYS A 32 24.29 -12.77 3.99
CA CYS A 32 25.40 -12.94 3.04
C CYS A 32 25.10 -12.34 1.67
N ASP A 33 26.09 -11.69 1.04
CA ASP A 33 25.98 -11.09 -0.32
C ASP A 33 25.91 -12.13 -1.45
N ASN A 34 26.18 -13.39 -1.18
CA ASN A 34 26.18 -14.44 -2.20
C ASN A 34 24.73 -14.90 -2.47
N ARG A 35 24.20 -14.57 -3.65
CA ARG A 35 22.80 -14.85 -4.05
C ARG A 35 22.57 -16.28 -4.52
N GLU A 36 23.62 -16.99 -4.91
CA GLU A 36 23.53 -18.39 -5.33
C GLU A 36 23.83 -19.33 -4.18
N LEU A 37 23.06 -20.40 -4.07
CA LEU A 37 23.23 -21.45 -3.08
C LEU A 37 22.94 -22.82 -3.69
N LYS A 38 23.58 -23.86 -3.15
CA LYS A 38 23.21 -25.24 -3.43
C LYS A 38 22.25 -25.74 -2.37
N PHE A 39 21.26 -26.52 -2.78
CA PHE A 39 20.32 -27.14 -1.87
C PHE A 39 20.05 -28.60 -2.23
N GLU A 40 19.65 -29.34 -1.23
CA GLU A 40 19.04 -30.67 -1.35
C GLU A 40 17.62 -30.55 -0.79
N PHE A 41 16.65 -30.98 -1.55
CA PHE A 41 15.25 -31.03 -1.12
C PHE A 41 14.81 -32.49 -1.09
N SER A 42 14.26 -32.94 0.02
CA SER A 42 13.65 -34.25 0.15
C SER A 42 12.19 -34.11 0.51
N TYR A 43 11.36 -34.85 -0.22
CA TYR A 43 9.93 -34.93 0.04
C TYR A 43 9.50 -36.38 -0.01
N ASP A 44 9.01 -36.90 1.12
CA ASP A 44 8.52 -38.28 1.27
C ASP A 44 9.52 -39.37 0.77
N GLY A 45 10.82 -39.05 0.83
CA GLY A 45 11.92 -39.96 0.42
C GLY A 45 12.50 -39.67 -0.97
N ASP A 46 11.84 -38.87 -1.79
CA ASP A 46 12.41 -38.42 -3.07
C ASP A 46 13.35 -37.22 -2.84
N GLU A 47 14.53 -37.29 -3.43
CA GLU A 47 15.55 -36.24 -3.29
C GLU A 47 15.76 -35.45 -4.57
N THR A 48 15.86 -34.14 -4.45
CA THR A 48 16.22 -33.23 -5.54
C THR A 48 17.40 -32.36 -5.10
N VAL A 49 18.43 -32.29 -5.92
CA VAL A 49 19.59 -31.42 -5.71
C VAL A 49 19.62 -30.35 -6.77
N GLY A 50 19.83 -29.10 -6.35
CA GLY A 50 19.78 -27.97 -7.30
C GLY A 50 20.54 -26.75 -6.82
N ASN A 51 20.53 -25.74 -7.67
CA ASN A 51 21.01 -24.40 -7.33
C ASN A 51 19.80 -23.51 -7.05
N GLY A 52 19.77 -22.93 -5.87
CA GLY A 52 18.75 -21.99 -5.45
C GLY A 52 19.25 -20.55 -5.46
N ILE A 53 18.34 -19.65 -5.18
CA ILE A 53 18.61 -18.22 -5.14
C ILE A 53 18.08 -17.65 -3.85
N ARG A 54 18.87 -16.81 -3.23
CA ARG A 54 18.51 -16.07 -2.04
C ARG A 54 18.04 -14.65 -2.39
N GLY A 55 16.86 -14.26 -1.87
CA GLY A 55 16.41 -12.88 -1.74
C GLY A 55 16.66 -12.36 -0.32
N ASP A 56 16.13 -11.15 -0.02
CA ASP A 56 16.32 -10.52 1.29
C ASP A 56 15.55 -11.23 2.43
N ASP A 57 14.41 -11.86 2.11
CA ASP A 57 13.51 -12.52 3.07
C ASP A 57 13.01 -13.88 2.59
N ALA A 58 13.46 -14.32 1.42
CA ALA A 58 13.02 -15.57 0.84
C ALA A 58 14.12 -16.29 0.08
N LEU A 59 13.99 -17.63 0.00
CA LEU A 59 14.78 -18.48 -0.87
C LEU A 59 13.92 -18.96 -2.02
N TRP A 60 14.50 -19.05 -3.20
CA TRP A 60 13.91 -19.71 -4.36
C TRP A 60 14.67 -20.99 -4.68
N LEU A 61 13.97 -22.10 -4.67
CA LEU A 61 14.53 -23.45 -4.88
C LEU A 61 13.82 -24.09 -6.08
N PRO A 62 14.39 -24.02 -7.29
CA PRO A 62 13.82 -24.69 -8.46
C PRO A 62 13.97 -26.22 -8.29
N LEU A 63 12.84 -26.95 -8.32
CA LEU A 63 12.82 -28.41 -8.19
C LEU A 63 13.03 -29.10 -9.53
N ASP A 64 12.36 -28.58 -10.56
CA ASP A 64 12.45 -29.05 -11.94
C ASP A 64 12.23 -27.90 -12.94
N GLU A 65 12.08 -28.23 -14.22
CA GLU A 65 11.82 -27.23 -15.27
C GLU A 65 10.47 -26.50 -15.13
N LYS A 66 9.50 -27.09 -14.42
CA LYS A 66 8.13 -26.57 -14.29
C LYS A 66 7.84 -25.94 -12.96
N MET A 67 8.38 -26.46 -11.89
CA MET A 67 8.02 -26.11 -10.53
C MET A 67 9.25 -25.80 -9.65
N GLY A 68 9.02 -24.97 -8.65
CA GLY A 68 9.96 -24.71 -7.59
C GLY A 68 9.25 -24.36 -6.29
N ILE A 69 10.03 -24.18 -5.22
CA ILE A 69 9.57 -23.80 -3.90
C ILE A 69 10.17 -22.45 -3.53
N LYS A 70 9.31 -21.52 -3.13
CA LYS A 70 9.73 -20.31 -2.44
C LYS A 70 9.57 -20.51 -0.94
N VAL A 71 10.64 -20.27 -0.19
CA VAL A 71 10.68 -20.36 1.27
C VAL A 71 10.78 -18.95 1.81
N VAL A 72 9.76 -18.48 2.52
CA VAL A 72 9.69 -17.13 3.11
C VAL A 72 9.88 -17.25 4.61
N SER A 73 10.80 -16.48 5.19
CA SER A 73 11.04 -16.45 6.64
C SER A 73 10.06 -15.53 7.37
N ASP A 74 9.79 -15.82 8.63
CA ASP A 74 9.06 -14.92 9.53
C ASP A 74 9.98 -13.77 9.93
N ASN A 75 9.90 -12.68 9.19
CA ASN A 75 10.73 -11.50 9.42
C ASN A 75 9.87 -10.35 9.94
N PRO A 76 10.09 -9.89 11.18
CA PRO A 76 9.28 -8.82 11.79
C PRO A 76 9.37 -7.47 11.05
N LYS A 77 10.30 -7.33 10.13
CA LYS A 77 10.41 -6.14 9.26
C LYS A 77 9.31 -6.09 8.20
N TYR A 78 8.77 -7.25 7.82
CA TYR A 78 7.73 -7.39 6.80
C TYR A 78 6.38 -7.79 7.42
N GLN A 79 5.43 -8.18 6.61
CA GLN A 79 4.14 -8.69 7.09
C GLN A 79 4.30 -10.09 7.71
N SER A 80 3.33 -10.49 8.56
CA SER A 80 3.31 -11.83 9.13
C SER A 80 3.18 -12.92 8.07
N LEU A 81 3.61 -14.13 8.38
CA LEU A 81 3.45 -15.28 7.47
C LEU A 81 1.99 -15.58 7.16
N GLU A 82 1.07 -15.35 8.10
CA GLU A 82 -0.37 -15.51 7.92
C GLU A 82 -0.88 -14.53 6.85
N SER A 83 -0.54 -13.26 6.94
CA SER A 83 -0.92 -12.26 5.93
C SER A 83 -0.31 -12.55 4.56
N SER A 84 0.95 -13.00 4.54
CA SER A 84 1.61 -13.42 3.30
C SER A 84 0.90 -14.62 2.68
N LYS A 85 0.49 -15.59 3.49
CA LYS A 85 -0.27 -16.77 3.04
C LYS A 85 -1.63 -16.40 2.48
N GLU A 86 -2.39 -15.51 3.15
CA GLU A 86 -3.68 -15.00 2.65
C GLU A 86 -3.53 -14.34 1.28
N THR A 87 -2.50 -13.54 1.10
CA THR A 87 -2.17 -12.91 -0.19
C THR A 87 -1.90 -13.96 -1.27
N VAL A 88 -1.09 -14.96 -0.97
CA VAL A 88 -0.74 -16.06 -1.89
C VAL A 88 -1.99 -16.83 -2.27
N ASP A 89 -2.84 -17.17 -1.30
CA ASP A 89 -4.09 -17.92 -1.54
C ASP A 89 -5.08 -17.10 -2.38
N LEU A 90 -5.16 -15.79 -2.19
CA LEU A 90 -5.96 -14.90 -3.03
C LEU A 90 -5.46 -14.89 -4.48
N ILE A 91 -4.15 -14.74 -4.69
CA ILE A 91 -3.53 -14.76 -6.02
C ILE A 91 -3.79 -16.11 -6.72
N LYS A 92 -3.60 -17.23 -6.01
CA LYS A 92 -3.92 -18.57 -6.49
C LYS A 92 -5.37 -18.67 -6.95
N LYS A 93 -6.31 -18.20 -6.12
CA LYS A 93 -7.76 -18.24 -6.43
C LYS A 93 -8.10 -17.39 -7.66
N ARG A 94 -7.45 -16.26 -7.85
CA ARG A 94 -7.69 -15.35 -8.98
C ARG A 94 -7.06 -15.82 -10.28
N ASN A 95 -6.00 -16.63 -10.21
CA ASN A 95 -5.28 -17.22 -11.34
C ASN A 95 -4.93 -16.19 -12.43
N SER A 96 -4.44 -15.02 -12.03
CA SER A 96 -4.06 -13.96 -12.95
C SER A 96 -2.74 -14.27 -13.64
N ILE A 97 -2.65 -13.96 -14.92
CA ILE A 97 -1.44 -14.23 -15.73
C ILE A 97 -0.22 -13.37 -15.37
N VAL A 98 -0.41 -12.31 -14.56
CA VAL A 98 0.70 -11.49 -14.08
C VAL A 98 1.44 -12.09 -12.88
N PHE A 99 0.96 -13.22 -12.38
CA PHE A 99 1.62 -14.01 -11.35
C PHE A 99 2.00 -15.39 -11.85
N PRO A 100 3.03 -16.04 -11.28
CA PRO A 100 3.29 -17.45 -11.54
C PRO A 100 2.09 -18.31 -11.15
N THR A 101 1.94 -19.45 -11.80
CA THR A 101 0.97 -20.46 -11.36
C THR A 101 1.36 -20.96 -9.98
N ILE A 102 0.48 -20.82 -8.98
CA ILE A 102 0.72 -21.22 -7.61
C ILE A 102 0.11 -22.62 -7.36
N GLY A 103 0.92 -23.54 -6.90
CA GLY A 103 0.51 -24.86 -6.45
C GLY A 103 -0.09 -24.81 -5.04
N ASN A 104 0.73 -24.98 -4.02
CA ASN A 104 0.34 -24.97 -2.61
C ASN A 104 1.09 -23.90 -1.82
N SER A 105 0.46 -23.44 -0.73
CA SER A 105 1.04 -22.53 0.24
C SER A 105 0.77 -23.04 1.65
N ASN A 106 1.82 -23.27 2.45
CA ASN A 106 1.70 -23.79 3.81
C ASN A 106 2.68 -23.09 4.73
N ILE A 107 2.22 -22.73 5.93
CA ILE A 107 3.12 -22.33 7.01
C ILE A 107 3.59 -23.59 7.71
N VAL A 108 4.88 -23.72 7.84
CA VAL A 108 5.56 -24.84 8.48
C VAL A 108 6.47 -24.34 9.60
N THR A 109 6.77 -25.20 10.55
CA THR A 109 7.71 -24.92 11.63
C THR A 109 8.88 -25.88 11.51
N ASP A 110 10.09 -25.39 11.55
CA ASP A 110 11.28 -26.22 11.61
C ASP A 110 11.31 -26.99 12.94
N GLU A 111 11.41 -28.32 12.85
CA GLU A 111 11.33 -29.22 14.01
C GLU A 111 12.53 -29.06 14.98
N ASP A 112 13.67 -28.60 14.48
CA ASP A 112 14.89 -28.47 15.26
C ASP A 112 15.03 -27.09 15.93
N THR A 113 14.64 -26.02 15.25
CA THR A 113 14.84 -24.63 15.73
C THR A 113 13.56 -23.97 16.24
N GLY A 114 12.38 -24.46 15.82
CA GLY A 114 11.10 -23.82 16.07
C GLY A 114 10.81 -22.62 15.18
N ASP A 115 11.70 -22.27 14.25
CA ASP A 115 11.50 -21.18 13.30
C ASP A 115 10.36 -21.51 12.34
N ARG A 116 9.61 -20.46 11.95
CA ARG A 116 8.44 -20.59 11.05
C ARG A 116 8.77 -20.08 9.66
N PHE A 117 8.19 -20.76 8.68
CA PHE A 117 8.37 -20.41 7.26
C PHE A 117 7.07 -20.60 6.49
N LEU A 118 6.87 -19.74 5.48
CA LEU A 118 5.84 -19.96 4.46
C LEU A 118 6.49 -20.63 3.24
N LEU A 119 6.06 -21.86 2.94
CA LEU A 119 6.46 -22.59 1.76
C LEU A 119 5.41 -22.38 0.66
N ILE A 120 5.85 -21.94 -0.52
CA ILE A 120 5.00 -21.70 -1.68
C ILE A 120 5.53 -22.52 -2.85
N THR A 121 4.77 -23.53 -3.27
CA THR A 121 5.08 -24.21 -4.54
C THR A 121 4.52 -23.38 -5.69
N MET A 122 5.34 -23.10 -6.68
CA MET A 122 4.93 -22.25 -7.80
C MET A 122 5.69 -22.60 -9.08
N GLU A 123 5.16 -22.11 -10.20
CA GLU A 123 5.78 -22.25 -11.50
C GLU A 123 7.24 -21.81 -11.49
N ASN A 124 8.11 -22.62 -12.08
CA ASN A 124 9.53 -22.28 -12.21
C ASN A 124 9.70 -21.20 -13.29
N MET A 125 10.00 -20.00 -12.87
CA MET A 125 10.19 -18.83 -13.72
C MET A 125 11.63 -18.68 -14.23
N GLY A 126 12.51 -19.63 -13.91
CA GLY A 126 13.93 -19.59 -14.22
C GLY A 126 14.77 -18.94 -13.11
N SER A 127 16.02 -18.59 -13.44
CA SER A 127 16.99 -18.08 -12.46
C SER A 127 16.79 -16.58 -12.17
N ALA A 128 17.25 -16.12 -10.99
CA ALA A 128 17.25 -14.71 -10.61
C ALA A 128 18.05 -13.79 -11.55
N ALA A 129 18.95 -14.35 -12.34
CA ALA A 129 19.65 -13.59 -13.38
C ALA A 129 18.70 -12.98 -14.43
N LYS A 130 17.45 -13.47 -14.48
CA LYS A 130 16.38 -12.93 -15.33
C LYS A 130 15.38 -12.07 -14.56
N ALA A 131 15.51 -11.93 -13.25
CA ALA A 131 14.65 -11.06 -12.47
C ALA A 131 15.04 -9.60 -12.73
N ILE A 132 14.03 -8.79 -13.02
CA ILE A 132 14.18 -7.36 -13.25
C ILE A 132 13.69 -6.66 -12.00
N GLN A 133 14.59 -5.99 -11.32
CA GLN A 133 14.25 -5.15 -10.16
C GLN A 133 13.85 -3.77 -10.65
N ALA A 134 12.72 -3.26 -10.19
CA ALA A 134 12.31 -1.90 -10.49
C ALA A 134 13.32 -0.90 -9.92
N PRO A 135 13.76 0.10 -10.69
CA PRO A 135 14.66 1.13 -10.19
C PRO A 135 13.99 1.99 -9.13
N SER A 136 14.79 2.56 -8.25
CA SER A 136 14.31 3.42 -7.16
C SER A 136 13.86 4.81 -7.60
N PHE A 137 14.00 5.13 -8.87
CA PHE A 137 13.76 6.44 -9.42
C PHE A 137 12.88 6.42 -10.66
N VAL A 138 12.00 7.41 -10.80
CA VAL A 138 10.83 7.40 -11.67
C VAL A 138 10.75 8.63 -12.56
N PRO A 139 10.77 8.49 -13.89
CA PRO A 139 10.31 9.53 -14.82
C PRO A 139 8.78 9.71 -14.77
N VAL A 140 8.30 10.84 -15.29
CA VAL A 140 6.94 11.36 -15.05
C VAL A 140 5.84 10.66 -15.88
N GLU A 141 6.16 9.98 -16.97
CA GLU A 141 5.19 9.32 -17.85
C GLU A 141 4.73 7.97 -17.27
N HIS A 142 3.46 7.86 -16.85
CA HIS A 142 2.98 6.72 -16.04
C HIS A 142 3.27 5.35 -16.69
N ARG A 143 2.79 5.10 -17.90
CA ARG A 143 2.99 3.81 -18.59
C ARG A 143 4.43 3.59 -18.98
N GLU A 144 5.01 4.59 -19.62
CA GLU A 144 6.40 4.57 -20.06
C GLU A 144 7.33 4.45 -18.86
N PHE A 145 6.96 5.10 -17.76
CA PHE A 145 7.68 5.01 -16.52
C PHE A 145 7.66 3.61 -15.89
N ILE A 146 6.49 3.01 -15.69
CA ILE A 146 6.39 1.65 -15.16
C ILE A 146 7.11 0.68 -16.10
N ALA A 147 6.91 0.80 -17.40
CA ALA A 147 7.58 -0.03 -18.38
C ALA A 147 9.09 0.14 -18.34
N SER A 148 9.58 1.38 -18.29
CA SER A 148 11.01 1.69 -18.15
C SER A 148 11.58 1.17 -16.84
N SER A 149 10.86 1.37 -15.74
CA SER A 149 11.25 0.91 -14.40
C SER A 149 11.32 -0.60 -14.30
N LEU A 150 10.33 -1.28 -14.87
CA LEU A 150 10.24 -2.74 -14.88
C LEU A 150 10.95 -3.36 -16.09
N GLN A 151 11.49 -2.54 -17.01
CA GLN A 151 12.11 -2.97 -18.27
C GLN A 151 11.23 -3.93 -19.07
N VAL A 152 9.93 -3.65 -19.12
CA VAL A 152 8.92 -4.45 -19.82
C VAL A 152 8.12 -3.59 -20.81
N ASP A 153 7.37 -4.25 -21.68
CA ASP A 153 6.43 -3.58 -22.58
C ASP A 153 5.37 -2.78 -21.79
N PRO A 154 5.03 -1.54 -22.20
CA PRO A 154 4.00 -0.72 -21.55
C PRO A 154 2.67 -1.43 -21.37
N LYS A 155 2.28 -2.34 -22.27
CA LYS A 155 1.06 -3.14 -22.15
C LYS A 155 1.13 -4.14 -21.01
N ILE A 156 2.32 -4.70 -20.77
CA ILE A 156 2.55 -5.60 -19.61
C ILE A 156 2.49 -4.79 -18.33
N ALA A 157 3.13 -3.61 -18.27
CA ALA A 157 3.08 -2.73 -17.11
C ALA A 157 1.63 -2.32 -16.77
N ASP A 158 0.83 -1.89 -17.74
CA ASP A 158 -0.59 -1.60 -17.58
C ASP A 158 -1.35 -2.77 -16.99
N LYS A 159 -1.11 -3.97 -17.53
CA LYS A 159 -1.78 -5.18 -17.07
C LYS A 159 -1.40 -5.53 -15.63
N VAL A 160 -0.12 -5.44 -15.29
CA VAL A 160 0.36 -5.65 -13.91
C VAL A 160 -0.36 -4.72 -12.95
N VAL A 161 -0.38 -3.42 -13.22
CA VAL A 161 -1.06 -2.43 -12.38
C VAL A 161 -2.56 -2.75 -12.26
N LYS A 162 -3.22 -3.00 -13.38
CA LYS A 162 -4.65 -3.29 -13.41
C LYS A 162 -5.01 -4.55 -12.63
N ASP A 163 -4.28 -5.63 -12.81
CA ASP A 163 -4.58 -6.90 -12.14
C ASP A 163 -4.30 -6.83 -10.64
N VAL A 164 -3.18 -6.21 -10.23
CA VAL A 164 -2.82 -6.02 -8.81
C VAL A 164 -3.87 -5.15 -8.10
N THR A 165 -4.26 -4.03 -8.69
CA THR A 165 -5.29 -3.13 -8.11
C THR A 165 -6.67 -3.76 -8.10
N SER A 166 -7.05 -4.54 -9.15
CA SER A 166 -8.34 -5.24 -9.19
C SER A 166 -8.48 -6.31 -8.11
N MET A 167 -7.37 -6.90 -7.68
CA MET A 167 -7.33 -7.85 -6.56
C MET A 167 -7.26 -7.14 -5.19
N LYS A 168 -7.26 -5.81 -5.17
CA LYS A 168 -7.04 -5.01 -3.96
C LYS A 168 -5.72 -5.36 -3.25
N LEU A 169 -4.70 -5.65 -4.02
CA LEU A 169 -3.35 -5.89 -3.51
C LEU A 169 -2.55 -4.59 -3.50
N CYS A 170 -1.74 -4.43 -2.47
CA CYS A 170 -0.78 -3.34 -2.34
C CYS A 170 0.58 -3.92 -1.95
N PRO A 171 1.67 -3.55 -2.62
CA PRO A 171 3.00 -3.91 -2.16
C PRO A 171 3.27 -3.27 -0.80
N GLU A 172 3.98 -3.98 0.05
CA GLU A 172 4.33 -3.50 1.40
C GLU A 172 5.35 -2.37 1.37
N ASP A 173 6.16 -2.35 0.32
CA ASP A 173 7.18 -1.36 0.04
C ASP A 173 6.84 -0.49 -1.17
N GLU A 174 7.78 0.39 -1.56
CA GLU A 174 7.63 1.22 -2.75
C GLU A 174 7.31 0.36 -3.98
N TRP A 175 6.20 0.66 -4.63
CA TRP A 175 5.64 -0.09 -5.74
C TRP A 175 6.67 -0.52 -6.79
N TYR A 176 7.60 0.37 -7.09
CA TYR A 176 8.59 0.16 -8.15
C TYR A 176 9.87 -0.52 -7.67
N LYS A 177 10.15 -0.49 -6.37
CA LYS A 177 11.35 -1.11 -5.79
C LYS A 177 11.11 -2.54 -5.35
N SER A 178 9.86 -2.90 -5.07
CA SER A 178 9.50 -4.20 -4.50
C SER A 178 9.00 -5.21 -5.51
N ILE A 179 8.76 -4.80 -6.76
CA ILE A 179 8.29 -5.70 -7.80
C ILE A 179 9.47 -6.29 -8.55
N ASN A 180 9.68 -7.57 -8.35
CA ASN A 180 10.56 -8.36 -9.20
C ASN A 180 9.74 -9.08 -10.27
N LEU A 181 10.08 -8.85 -11.55
CA LEU A 181 9.45 -9.53 -12.69
C LEU A 181 10.41 -10.54 -13.31
N ILE A 182 9.89 -11.72 -13.57
CA ILE A 182 10.54 -12.70 -14.43
C ILE A 182 9.54 -13.07 -15.53
N ASN A 183 9.94 -12.90 -16.79
CA ASN A 183 9.07 -13.18 -17.94
C ASN A 183 7.69 -12.49 -17.85
N GLY A 184 7.63 -11.26 -17.33
CA GLY A 184 6.40 -10.48 -17.18
C GLY A 184 5.50 -10.90 -16.01
N LYS A 185 5.95 -11.81 -15.15
CA LYS A 185 5.21 -12.25 -13.95
C LYS A 185 5.89 -11.77 -12.68
N ILE A 186 5.09 -11.35 -11.71
CA ILE A 186 5.54 -10.86 -10.41
C ILE A 186 5.94 -12.06 -9.52
N VAL A 187 7.18 -12.09 -9.04
CA VAL A 187 7.69 -13.21 -8.25
C VAL A 187 7.79 -12.95 -6.74
N ASP A 188 7.78 -11.70 -6.29
CA ASP A 188 7.83 -11.32 -4.86
C ASP A 188 6.47 -10.90 -4.30
N PHE A 189 5.43 -11.55 -4.78
CA PHE A 189 4.05 -11.26 -4.42
C PHE A 189 3.67 -11.60 -2.96
N HIS A 190 4.46 -12.36 -2.25
CA HIS A 190 4.25 -12.67 -0.82
C HIS A 190 4.37 -11.42 0.07
N ARG A 191 4.96 -10.33 -0.42
CA ARG A 191 5.04 -9.03 0.24
C ARG A 191 3.83 -8.13 -0.02
N PHE A 192 2.88 -8.57 -0.83
CA PHE A 192 1.67 -7.79 -1.06
C PHE A 192 0.67 -7.98 0.07
N LYS A 193 0.03 -6.88 0.47
CA LYS A 193 -1.05 -6.88 1.45
C LYS A 193 -2.40 -6.88 0.76
N ILE A 194 -3.31 -7.69 1.26
CA ILE A 194 -4.72 -7.58 0.88
C ILE A 194 -5.29 -6.35 1.57
N MET A 195 -5.96 -5.49 0.81
CA MET A 195 -6.75 -4.40 1.37
C MET A 195 -7.94 -4.99 2.11
N ASN A 196 -7.91 -4.87 3.41
CA ASN A 196 -8.81 -5.55 4.33
C ASN A 196 -10.25 -4.99 4.25
N GLU A 197 -11.24 -5.82 4.57
CA GLU A 197 -12.65 -5.45 4.76
C GLU A 197 -12.87 -4.37 5.84
N ARG A 198 -11.87 -4.05 6.65
CA ARG A 198 -11.87 -2.94 7.63
C ARG A 198 -12.11 -1.56 7.04
N TYR A 199 -12.13 -1.43 5.72
CA TYR A 199 -12.36 -0.15 5.06
C TYR A 199 -13.84 0.23 4.89
N TYR A 200 -14.75 -0.67 5.26
CA TYR A 200 -16.18 -0.36 5.29
C TYR A 200 -16.54 0.45 6.53
N MET A 201 -17.34 1.49 6.29
CA MET A 201 -17.87 2.32 7.38
C MET A 201 -18.91 1.54 8.17
N PRO A 202 -18.94 1.64 9.52
CA PRO A 202 -20.00 1.03 10.31
C PRO A 202 -21.33 1.75 10.04
N SER A 203 -22.35 0.97 9.67
CA SER A 203 -23.73 1.48 9.48
C SER A 203 -24.46 1.67 10.81
N ASN A 204 -23.97 1.09 11.92
CA ASN A 204 -24.57 1.10 13.24
C ASN A 204 -26.06 0.71 13.26
N GLY A 205 -26.39 -0.29 12.46
CA GLY A 205 -27.75 -0.82 12.35
C GLY A 205 -28.71 0.02 11.51
N LYS A 206 -28.23 1.11 10.91
CA LYS A 206 -29.03 1.86 9.93
C LYS A 206 -29.25 1.02 8.68
N THR A 207 -30.46 1.09 8.16
CA THR A 207 -30.81 0.47 6.88
C THR A 207 -30.22 1.26 5.70
N SER A 208 -30.10 0.62 4.55
CA SER A 208 -29.66 1.31 3.32
C SER A 208 -30.58 2.49 2.95
N VAL A 209 -31.87 2.42 3.30
CA VAL A 209 -32.81 3.52 3.05
C VAL A 209 -32.46 4.74 3.90
N GLU A 210 -32.23 4.56 5.20
CA GLU A 210 -31.85 5.66 6.11
C GLU A 210 -30.52 6.28 5.73
N LEU A 211 -29.54 5.45 5.30
CA LEU A 211 -28.25 5.93 4.81
C LEU A 211 -28.42 6.77 3.53
N LEU A 212 -29.25 6.31 2.60
CA LEU A 212 -29.51 7.03 1.35
C LEU A 212 -30.32 8.31 1.56
N GLU A 213 -31.17 8.40 2.60
CA GLU A 213 -31.84 9.64 2.98
C GLU A 213 -30.84 10.70 3.47
N THR A 214 -29.90 10.28 4.36
CA THR A 214 -28.79 11.18 4.76
C THR A 214 -27.95 11.60 3.56
N TYR A 215 -27.62 10.68 2.67
CA TYR A 215 -26.88 10.96 1.43
C TYR A 215 -27.61 11.98 0.54
N ARG A 216 -28.93 11.86 0.36
CA ARG A 216 -29.73 12.84 -0.39
C ARG A 216 -29.63 14.24 0.20
N GLY A 217 -29.72 14.36 1.53
CA GLY A 217 -29.55 15.63 2.23
C GLY A 217 -28.17 16.25 1.99
N MET A 218 -27.12 15.44 1.97
CA MET A 218 -25.77 15.89 1.62
C MET A 218 -25.71 16.36 0.17
N VAL A 219 -26.21 15.58 -0.79
CA VAL A 219 -26.26 15.89 -2.22
C VAL A 219 -27.03 17.18 -2.47
N ASP A 220 -28.16 17.38 -1.82
CA ASP A 220 -28.98 18.59 -1.99
C ASP A 220 -28.23 19.86 -1.53
N ARG A 221 -27.42 19.76 -0.49
CA ARG A 221 -26.51 20.86 -0.10
C ARG A 221 -25.45 21.13 -1.18
N TYR A 222 -24.86 20.10 -1.78
CA TYR A 222 -23.84 20.25 -2.82
C TYR A 222 -24.37 20.79 -4.15
N LYS A 223 -25.65 20.57 -4.47
CA LYS A 223 -26.28 21.18 -5.65
C LYS A 223 -26.30 22.72 -5.62
N THR A 224 -26.26 23.30 -4.43
CA THR A 224 -26.23 24.75 -4.23
C THR A 224 -24.83 25.35 -4.20
N VAL A 225 -23.79 24.50 -4.10
CA VAL A 225 -22.38 24.92 -4.13
C VAL A 225 -21.92 24.97 -5.58
N LEU A 226 -21.60 26.13 -6.06
CA LEU A 226 -21.17 26.33 -7.44
C LEU A 226 -19.64 26.37 -7.55
N ASP A 227 -19.14 25.85 -8.65
CA ASP A 227 -17.75 26.02 -9.05
C ASP A 227 -17.53 27.46 -9.63
N PRO A 228 -16.29 27.88 -9.93
CA PRO A 228 -16.01 29.19 -10.52
C PRO A 228 -16.72 29.47 -11.87
N HIS A 229 -17.22 28.42 -12.53
CA HIS A 229 -17.95 28.53 -13.80
C HIS A 229 -19.47 28.53 -13.63
N GLY A 230 -19.98 28.51 -12.37
CA GLY A 230 -21.38 28.50 -12.06
C GLY A 230 -22.08 27.14 -12.15
N ASN A 231 -21.35 26.06 -12.29
CA ASN A 231 -21.91 24.70 -12.27
C ASN A 231 -21.92 24.12 -10.84
N PRO A 232 -22.84 23.20 -10.52
CA PRO A 232 -22.80 22.50 -9.24
C PRO A 232 -21.45 21.82 -9.02
N LYS A 233 -20.77 22.19 -7.92
CA LYS A 233 -19.49 21.58 -7.52
C LYS A 233 -19.68 20.07 -7.44
N TRP A 234 -18.70 19.31 -7.92
CA TRP A 234 -18.72 17.85 -7.97
C TRP A 234 -19.94 17.27 -8.71
N LYS A 235 -20.48 18.00 -9.69
CA LYS A 235 -21.73 17.65 -10.41
C LYS A 235 -22.92 17.42 -9.46
N GLY A 236 -22.95 18.12 -8.34
CA GLY A 236 -24.00 17.99 -7.32
C GLY A 236 -23.94 16.67 -6.53
N LYS A 237 -22.81 16.00 -6.48
CA LYS A 237 -22.53 14.82 -5.62
C LYS A 237 -21.63 15.23 -4.44
N ILE A 238 -21.50 14.37 -3.44
CA ILE A 238 -20.36 14.44 -2.51
C ILE A 238 -19.07 14.12 -3.27
N TYR A 239 -17.93 14.57 -2.77
CA TYR A 239 -16.65 14.36 -3.47
C TYR A 239 -16.15 12.91 -3.35
N GLN A 240 -16.08 12.39 -2.14
CA GLN A 240 -15.65 11.02 -1.84
C GLN A 240 -16.86 10.11 -1.62
N GLY A 241 -16.79 8.87 -2.08
CA GLY A 241 -17.82 7.87 -1.79
C GLY A 241 -17.55 7.15 -0.47
N PHE A 242 -18.62 6.62 0.13
CA PHE A 242 -18.53 5.83 1.37
C PHE A 242 -19.27 4.51 1.21
N ALA A 243 -18.56 3.41 1.39
CA ALA A 243 -19.16 2.07 1.44
C ALA A 243 -19.37 1.66 2.91
N PHE A 244 -20.54 1.12 3.20
CA PHE A 244 -20.94 0.70 4.54
C PHE A 244 -20.95 -0.82 4.68
N ASP A 245 -20.79 -1.32 5.91
CA ASP A 245 -20.75 -2.73 6.26
C ASP A 245 -22.03 -3.51 5.93
N ASN A 246 -23.16 -2.81 5.79
CA ASN A 246 -24.45 -3.37 5.34
C ASN A 246 -24.59 -3.43 3.79
N GLY A 247 -23.52 -3.13 3.03
CA GLY A 247 -23.51 -3.14 1.57
C GLY A 247 -24.05 -1.86 0.91
N CYS A 248 -24.47 -0.86 1.67
CA CYS A 248 -24.87 0.43 1.12
C CYS A 248 -23.66 1.21 0.60
N LEU A 249 -23.80 1.86 -0.55
CA LEU A 249 -22.82 2.75 -1.14
C LEU A 249 -23.41 4.16 -1.30
N MET A 250 -22.81 5.14 -0.64
CA MET A 250 -22.99 6.56 -0.96
C MET A 250 -22.00 6.94 -2.05
N GLU A 251 -22.48 7.11 -3.28
CA GLU A 251 -21.60 7.44 -4.39
C GLU A 251 -21.03 8.85 -4.28
N GLY A 252 -19.71 8.96 -4.39
CA GLY A 252 -19.02 10.23 -4.55
C GLY A 252 -18.80 10.59 -6.02
N TYR A 253 -18.36 11.82 -6.26
CA TYR A 253 -17.91 12.27 -7.58
C TYR A 253 -16.72 11.42 -8.08
N LEU A 254 -15.89 10.91 -7.15
CA LEU A 254 -14.74 10.06 -7.46
C LEU A 254 -15.07 8.57 -7.53
N SER A 255 -16.25 8.13 -7.09
CA SER A 255 -16.62 6.72 -7.08
C SER A 255 -16.66 6.13 -8.49
N GLY A 256 -16.10 4.94 -8.64
CA GLY A 256 -16.07 4.22 -9.91
C GLY A 256 -15.11 4.80 -10.95
N ASN A 257 -14.35 5.81 -10.60
CA ASN A 257 -13.25 6.30 -11.42
C ASN A 257 -11.98 5.57 -11.00
N ASP A 258 -11.56 4.58 -11.78
CA ASP A 258 -10.54 3.58 -11.47
C ASP A 258 -9.24 4.16 -10.84
N MET A 259 -8.94 5.44 -11.06
CA MET A 259 -7.70 6.07 -10.59
C MET A 259 -7.92 7.16 -9.53
N TYR A 260 -9.18 7.58 -9.32
CA TYR A 260 -9.52 8.65 -8.36
C TYR A 260 -10.26 8.16 -7.12
N ASP A 261 -10.82 6.95 -7.17
CA ASP A 261 -11.55 6.41 -6.04
C ASP A 261 -10.67 6.42 -4.79
N SER A 262 -11.16 7.05 -3.73
CA SER A 262 -10.43 7.17 -2.48
C SER A 262 -10.07 5.81 -1.87
N TYR A 263 -10.86 4.76 -2.14
CA TYR A 263 -10.57 3.40 -1.72
C TYR A 263 -9.29 2.83 -2.35
N LEU A 264 -8.96 3.23 -3.58
CA LEU A 264 -7.72 2.82 -4.24
C LEU A 264 -6.47 3.48 -3.65
N LYS A 265 -6.63 4.57 -2.90
CA LYS A 265 -5.54 5.29 -2.25
C LYS A 265 -5.22 4.78 -0.85
N LEU A 266 -6.12 4.00 -0.25
CA LEU A 266 -5.96 3.49 1.12
C LEU A 266 -4.65 2.71 1.34
N PRO A 267 -4.17 1.89 0.39
CA PRO A 267 -2.92 1.17 0.55
C PRO A 267 -1.69 2.06 0.71
N PHE A 268 -1.78 3.31 0.25
CA PHE A 268 -0.67 4.26 0.27
C PHE A 268 -0.63 5.11 1.55
N VAL A 269 -1.60 4.93 2.45
CA VAL A 269 -1.60 5.55 3.77
C VAL A 269 -1.21 4.48 4.81
N PRO A 270 -0.14 4.70 5.61
CA PRO A 270 0.38 3.70 6.53
C PRO A 270 -0.50 3.58 7.80
N TYR A 271 -1.77 3.18 7.64
CA TYR A 271 -2.71 3.08 8.75
C TYR A 271 -2.27 2.10 9.86
N ASN A 272 -1.44 1.10 9.52
CA ASN A 272 -0.84 0.23 10.53
C ASN A 272 0.07 0.97 11.53
N LYS A 273 0.45 2.22 11.25
CA LYS A 273 1.28 3.06 12.11
C LYS A 273 0.48 4.01 13.00
N CYS A 274 -0.85 4.11 12.79
CA CYS A 274 -1.69 5.02 13.58
C CYS A 274 -2.34 4.37 14.81
N ALA A 275 -2.32 3.05 14.92
CA ALA A 275 -2.93 2.35 16.07
C ALA A 275 -2.35 2.82 17.41
N GLY A 276 -3.22 3.23 18.31
CA GLY A 276 -2.85 3.78 19.62
C GLY A 276 -2.27 5.20 19.58
N LYS A 277 -2.29 5.90 18.46
CA LYS A 277 -1.70 7.24 18.28
C LYS A 277 -2.73 8.27 17.81
N LYS A 278 -2.39 9.56 17.95
CA LYS A 278 -3.14 10.66 17.38
C LYS A 278 -2.85 10.77 15.88
N VAL A 279 -3.85 11.16 15.10
CA VAL A 279 -3.73 11.38 13.64
C VAL A 279 -4.23 12.78 13.30
N LEU A 280 -3.54 13.45 12.40
CA LEU A 280 -3.97 14.72 11.78
C LEU A 280 -4.24 14.48 10.29
N ASP A 281 -5.39 14.93 9.80
CA ASP A 281 -5.76 14.90 8.38
C ASP A 281 -5.88 16.34 7.87
N ILE A 282 -4.89 16.77 7.09
CA ILE A 282 -4.77 18.15 6.56
C ILE A 282 -5.54 18.25 5.26
N GLY A 283 -6.59 19.09 5.25
CA GLY A 283 -7.52 19.17 4.13
C GLY A 283 -8.38 17.92 4.06
N SER A 284 -9.01 17.57 5.18
CA SER A 284 -9.74 16.31 5.35
C SER A 284 -10.93 16.13 4.42
N ASN A 285 -11.37 17.21 3.75
CA ASN A 285 -12.56 17.21 2.91
C ASN A 285 -13.76 16.63 3.70
N GLN A 286 -14.42 15.59 3.20
CA GLN A 286 -15.56 14.93 3.86
C GLN A 286 -15.12 13.82 4.84
N GLY A 287 -13.87 13.81 5.24
CA GLY A 287 -13.35 12.96 6.31
C GLY A 287 -13.00 11.52 5.93
N PHE A 288 -12.97 11.16 4.65
CA PHE A 288 -12.75 9.78 4.22
C PHE A 288 -11.49 9.15 4.88
N PHE A 289 -10.35 9.82 4.77
CA PHE A 289 -9.09 9.31 5.34
C PHE A 289 -9.07 9.40 6.86
N SER A 290 -9.73 10.40 7.44
CA SER A 290 -9.89 10.53 8.89
C SER A 290 -10.66 9.35 9.49
N PHE A 291 -11.80 8.97 8.88
CA PHE A 291 -12.58 7.81 9.32
C PHE A 291 -11.77 6.52 9.19
N GLN A 292 -11.02 6.37 8.12
CA GLN A 292 -10.17 5.20 7.95
C GLN A 292 -9.09 5.11 9.04
N ALA A 293 -8.48 6.22 9.44
CA ALA A 293 -7.53 6.25 10.55
C ALA A 293 -8.18 5.80 11.87
N ALA A 294 -9.41 6.26 12.14
CA ALA A 294 -10.16 5.86 13.32
C ALA A 294 -10.48 4.36 13.34
N LEU A 295 -10.92 3.81 12.20
CA LEU A 295 -11.20 2.37 12.02
C LEU A 295 -9.94 1.50 12.18
N HIS A 296 -8.76 2.06 11.94
CA HIS A 296 -7.47 1.40 12.13
C HIS A 296 -6.87 1.61 13.53
N GLY A 297 -7.68 2.09 14.48
CA GLY A 297 -7.33 2.13 15.90
C GLY A 297 -6.55 3.37 16.32
N ALA A 298 -6.61 4.48 15.59
CA ALA A 298 -6.13 5.76 16.09
C ALA A 298 -6.85 6.13 17.40
N THR A 299 -6.13 6.68 18.40
CA THR A 299 -6.75 7.11 19.66
C THR A 299 -7.60 8.35 19.48
N SER A 300 -7.18 9.25 18.61
CA SER A 300 -7.95 10.41 18.17
C SER A 300 -7.52 10.82 16.78
N VAL A 301 -8.46 11.31 16.00
CA VAL A 301 -8.23 11.84 14.65
C VAL A 301 -8.79 13.25 14.59
N LEU A 302 -7.97 14.19 14.16
CA LEU A 302 -8.36 15.57 13.89
C LEU A 302 -8.33 15.80 12.37
N GLY A 303 -9.48 15.99 11.76
CA GLY A 303 -9.62 16.44 10.37
C GLY A 303 -9.83 17.95 10.32
N ILE A 304 -9.00 18.66 9.56
CA ILE A 304 -9.13 20.11 9.39
C ILE A 304 -9.42 20.41 7.93
N GLU A 305 -10.53 21.10 7.69
CA GLU A 305 -10.98 21.43 6.34
C GLU A 305 -11.42 22.90 6.25
N LEU A 306 -11.04 23.53 5.15
CA LEU A 306 -11.30 24.95 4.90
C LEU A 306 -12.74 25.22 4.42
N THR A 307 -13.40 24.19 3.88
CA THR A 307 -14.73 24.27 3.30
C THR A 307 -15.78 23.83 4.31
N LYS A 308 -16.62 24.75 4.77
CA LYS A 308 -17.66 24.47 5.78
C LYS A 308 -18.62 23.35 5.36
N GLN A 309 -18.99 23.28 4.08
CA GLN A 309 -19.89 22.26 3.55
C GLN A 309 -19.27 20.85 3.61
N ASP A 310 -17.94 20.75 3.39
CA ASP A 310 -17.23 19.49 3.48
C ASP A 310 -17.13 19.02 4.94
N VAL A 311 -16.88 19.95 5.88
CA VAL A 311 -16.93 19.66 7.34
C VAL A 311 -18.32 19.18 7.75
N GLN A 312 -19.40 19.84 7.27
CA GLN A 312 -20.76 19.40 7.59
C GLN A 312 -21.06 18.00 7.05
N ALA A 313 -20.57 17.67 5.85
CA ALA A 313 -20.74 16.33 5.30
C ALA A 313 -19.93 15.28 6.12
N ALA A 314 -18.74 15.63 6.59
CA ALA A 314 -17.98 14.78 7.49
C ALA A 314 -18.72 14.52 8.82
N GLU A 315 -19.35 15.56 9.40
CA GLU A 315 -20.15 15.42 10.61
C GLU A 315 -21.40 14.56 10.39
N ASP A 316 -22.07 14.65 9.23
CA ASP A 316 -23.19 13.76 8.88
C ASP A 316 -22.74 12.28 8.81
N ILE A 317 -21.58 12.00 8.23
CA ILE A 317 -21.02 10.64 8.20
C ILE A 317 -20.60 10.19 9.61
N LYS A 318 -20.03 11.08 10.42
CA LYS A 318 -19.71 10.80 11.82
C LYS A 318 -20.94 10.43 12.63
N GLU A 319 -22.04 11.14 12.42
CA GLU A 319 -23.34 10.84 13.05
C GLU A 319 -23.85 9.42 12.68
N ILE A 320 -23.63 8.98 11.45
CA ILE A 320 -23.95 7.61 11.04
C ILE A 320 -23.02 6.61 11.71
N THR A 321 -21.70 6.83 11.60
CA THR A 321 -20.66 5.88 11.98
C THR A 321 -20.44 5.80 13.48
N LYS A 322 -20.90 6.78 14.24
CA LYS A 322 -20.69 6.90 15.70
C LYS A 322 -19.23 6.73 16.13
N LEU A 323 -18.30 7.12 15.26
CA LEU A 323 -16.87 7.12 15.57
C LEU A 323 -16.54 8.34 16.43
N GLU A 324 -16.55 8.16 17.74
CA GLU A 324 -16.34 9.24 18.70
C GLU A 324 -14.90 9.77 18.74
N ASN A 325 -13.96 8.96 18.27
CA ASN A 325 -12.54 9.32 18.22
C ASN A 325 -12.13 10.15 16.97
N VAL A 326 -13.10 10.69 16.23
CA VAL A 326 -12.88 11.61 15.11
C VAL A 326 -13.49 12.96 15.42
N GLU A 327 -12.73 14.01 15.14
CA GLU A 327 -13.18 15.40 15.25
C GLU A 327 -12.92 16.11 13.92
N PHE A 328 -13.85 16.94 13.47
CA PHE A 328 -13.69 17.77 12.30
C PHE A 328 -13.77 19.26 12.64
N VAL A 329 -12.79 20.02 12.16
CA VAL A 329 -12.68 21.45 12.41
C VAL A 329 -12.72 22.21 11.09
N HIS A 330 -13.66 23.17 10.99
CA HIS A 330 -13.63 24.16 9.92
C HIS A 330 -12.56 25.21 10.21
N GLY A 331 -11.47 25.18 9.45
CA GLY A 331 -10.35 26.08 9.71
C GLY A 331 -9.17 25.93 8.75
N ASP A 332 -8.18 26.74 8.99
CA ASP A 332 -6.91 26.71 8.26
C ASP A 332 -5.93 25.72 8.93
N ALA A 333 -5.70 24.61 8.27
CA ALA A 333 -4.81 23.55 8.75
C ALA A 333 -3.33 24.02 8.84
N ILE A 334 -2.91 24.95 7.99
CA ILE A 334 -1.55 25.49 8.05
C ILE A 334 -1.35 26.30 9.34
N LYS A 335 -2.32 27.16 9.65
CA LYS A 335 -2.32 27.89 10.90
C LYS A 335 -2.29 26.94 12.10
N HIS A 336 -3.13 25.90 12.08
CA HIS A 336 -3.15 24.89 13.14
C HIS A 336 -1.78 24.23 13.33
N VAL A 337 -1.14 23.74 12.26
CA VAL A 337 0.19 23.12 12.31
C VAL A 337 1.22 24.09 12.88
N MET A 338 1.20 25.36 12.46
CA MET A 338 2.17 26.36 12.90
C MET A 338 2.01 26.78 14.37
N GLU A 339 0.79 26.72 14.91
CA GLU A 339 0.46 27.12 16.29
C GLU A 339 0.39 25.94 17.26
N SER A 340 0.29 24.68 16.79
CA SER A 340 0.14 23.49 17.62
C SER A 340 1.48 22.97 18.14
N ASP A 341 1.46 22.49 19.40
CA ASP A 341 2.56 21.70 19.99
C ASP A 341 2.22 20.21 20.10
N GLU A 342 1.09 19.78 19.51
CA GLU A 342 0.67 18.39 19.50
C GLU A 342 1.61 17.55 18.62
N HIS A 343 1.79 16.28 19.02
CA HIS A 343 2.53 15.30 18.23
C HIS A 343 1.58 14.22 17.69
N TYR A 344 1.75 13.88 16.43
CA TYR A 344 0.91 12.92 15.72
C TYR A 344 1.70 11.69 15.28
N GLY A 345 1.14 10.50 15.48
CA GLY A 345 1.74 9.27 14.95
C GLY A 345 1.66 9.17 13.43
N LEU A 346 0.63 9.80 12.86
CA LEU A 346 0.44 9.89 11.40
C LEU A 346 -0.17 11.24 11.04
N VAL A 347 0.38 11.88 10.03
CA VAL A 347 -0.26 13.00 9.33
C VAL A 347 -0.64 12.54 7.93
N VAL A 348 -1.90 12.74 7.54
CA VAL A 348 -2.37 12.56 6.17
C VAL A 348 -2.45 13.92 5.50
N PHE A 349 -1.82 14.06 4.33
CA PHE A 349 -1.72 15.32 3.62
C PHE A 349 -1.91 15.09 2.11
N ASN A 350 -3.10 14.66 1.75
CA ASN A 350 -3.40 14.22 0.40
C ASN A 350 -3.99 15.34 -0.44
N SER A 351 -3.39 15.63 -1.59
CA SER A 351 -3.91 16.56 -2.62
C SER A 351 -4.05 18.02 -2.17
N VAL A 352 -3.30 18.49 -1.19
CA VAL A 352 -3.42 19.84 -0.64
C VAL A 352 -2.14 20.66 -0.75
N LEU A 353 -0.96 20.04 -0.54
CA LEU A 353 0.32 20.78 -0.50
C LEU A 353 0.54 21.70 -1.71
N HIS A 354 0.25 21.22 -2.92
CA HIS A 354 0.44 21.99 -4.17
C HIS A 354 -0.45 23.23 -4.27
N GLN A 355 -1.58 23.24 -3.58
CA GLN A 355 -2.49 24.40 -3.57
C GLN A 355 -1.99 25.51 -2.67
N ILE A 356 -1.19 25.17 -1.64
CA ILE A 356 -0.67 26.10 -0.64
C ILE A 356 0.74 26.52 -0.98
N TYR A 357 1.56 25.57 -1.39
CA TYR A 357 2.97 25.75 -1.71
C TYR A 357 3.31 25.21 -3.09
N PRO A 358 2.97 25.96 -4.16
CA PRO A 358 3.32 25.56 -5.53
C PRO A 358 4.82 25.23 -5.63
N ASN A 359 5.16 24.10 -6.22
CA ASN A 359 6.53 23.61 -6.35
C ASN A 359 7.37 23.65 -5.04
N PHE A 360 6.72 23.52 -3.88
CA PHE A 360 7.32 23.67 -2.54
C PHE A 360 7.81 25.09 -2.20
N GLU A 361 7.53 26.09 -3.00
CA GLU A 361 7.99 27.46 -2.74
C GLU A 361 7.43 27.99 -1.41
N GLY A 362 8.33 28.46 -0.54
CA GLY A 362 7.97 29.01 0.77
C GLY A 362 7.54 27.99 1.83
N SER A 363 7.61 26.68 1.54
CA SER A 363 7.13 25.63 2.44
C SER A 363 8.09 25.31 3.60
N ASP A 364 9.33 25.82 3.62
CA ASP A 364 10.38 25.36 4.54
C ASP A 364 9.97 25.41 6.02
N LYS A 365 9.39 26.52 6.47
CA LYS A 365 8.96 26.68 7.88
C LYS A 365 7.86 25.68 8.23
N PHE A 366 6.88 25.56 7.35
CA PHE A 366 5.75 24.64 7.53
C PHE A 366 6.22 23.19 7.55
N MET A 367 7.02 22.78 6.54
CA MET A 367 7.53 21.41 6.43
C MET A 367 8.46 21.04 7.60
N THR A 368 9.28 21.98 8.08
CA THR A 368 10.12 21.77 9.27
C THR A 368 9.24 21.53 10.51
N LYS A 369 8.21 22.36 10.73
CA LYS A 369 7.28 22.18 11.84
C LYS A 369 6.53 20.87 11.72
N LEU A 370 5.99 20.54 10.54
CA LEU A 370 5.28 19.32 10.27
C LEU A 370 6.14 18.07 10.56
N ALA A 371 7.39 18.06 10.10
CA ALA A 371 8.31 16.96 10.35
C ALA A 371 8.65 16.81 11.85
N SER A 372 8.72 17.91 12.61
CA SER A 372 9.00 17.85 14.05
C SER A 372 7.83 17.31 14.89
N MET A 373 6.61 17.33 14.35
CA MET A 373 5.39 16.96 15.07
C MET A 373 4.75 15.66 14.58
N THR A 374 5.39 14.90 13.69
CA THR A 374 4.84 13.64 13.19
C THR A 374 5.86 12.52 13.11
N ASP A 375 5.43 11.29 13.43
CA ASP A 375 6.23 10.08 13.19
C ASP A 375 6.21 9.70 11.71
N TYR A 376 5.03 9.78 11.07
CA TYR A 376 4.79 9.40 9.67
C TYR A 376 3.96 10.46 8.95
N LEU A 377 4.38 10.84 7.76
CA LEU A 377 3.62 11.66 6.83
C LEU A 377 3.21 10.80 5.62
N ALA A 378 1.91 10.70 5.37
CA ALA A 378 1.36 10.21 4.10
C ALA A 378 1.04 11.42 3.22
N LEU A 379 1.70 11.54 2.08
CA LEU A 379 1.58 12.68 1.19
C LEU A 379 1.19 12.24 -0.21
N GLU A 380 0.13 12.82 -0.75
CA GLU A 380 -0.21 12.72 -2.17
C GLU A 380 -0.14 14.12 -2.82
N LEU A 381 0.52 14.20 -3.96
CA LEU A 381 0.60 15.43 -4.74
C LEU A 381 0.65 15.19 -6.25
N PRO A 382 0.19 16.15 -7.07
CA PRO A 382 0.35 16.07 -8.51
C PRO A 382 1.80 16.34 -8.92
N LEU A 383 2.22 15.81 -10.07
CA LEU A 383 3.57 15.99 -10.63
C LEU A 383 3.60 16.95 -11.81
N ASN A 384 2.52 17.02 -12.59
CA ASN A 384 2.38 17.86 -13.79
C ASN A 384 1.09 18.69 -13.77
N HIS A 385 0.86 19.35 -12.65
CA HIS A 385 -0.24 20.28 -12.45
C HIS A 385 0.25 21.72 -12.62
N PRO A 386 -0.59 22.69 -13.05
CA PRO A 386 -0.17 24.10 -13.16
C PRO A 386 0.48 24.68 -11.89
N LEU A 387 0.09 24.18 -10.72
CA LEU A 387 0.63 24.59 -9.41
C LEU A 387 1.77 23.68 -8.90
N MET A 388 2.05 22.58 -9.58
CA MET A 388 3.09 21.63 -9.17
C MET A 388 3.62 20.89 -10.41
N ASN A 389 4.67 21.41 -11.00
CA ASN A 389 5.31 20.85 -12.20
C ASN A 389 6.75 20.48 -11.89
N ILE A 390 6.91 19.38 -11.16
CA ILE A 390 8.20 18.88 -10.70
C ILE A 390 8.28 17.36 -10.87
N SER A 391 9.48 16.86 -11.07
CA SER A 391 9.75 15.43 -11.15
C SER A 391 9.66 14.75 -9.76
N PRO A 392 9.43 13.43 -9.72
CA PRO A 392 9.49 12.67 -8.46
C PRO A 392 10.81 12.84 -7.70
N ALA A 393 11.93 13.00 -8.41
CA ALA A 393 13.23 13.23 -7.78
C ALA A 393 13.31 14.58 -7.08
N GLU A 394 12.76 15.61 -7.68
CA GLU A 394 12.71 16.93 -7.06
C GLU A 394 11.80 16.93 -5.84
N VAL A 395 10.66 16.20 -5.91
CA VAL A 395 9.80 15.98 -4.73
C VAL A 395 10.59 15.27 -3.64
N GLU A 396 11.24 14.15 -3.96
CA GLU A 396 12.04 13.39 -3.00
C GLU A 396 13.17 14.24 -2.41
N SER A 397 13.88 15.00 -3.24
CA SER A 397 14.93 15.92 -2.80
C SER A 397 14.40 17.00 -1.84
N ASN A 398 13.22 17.56 -2.11
CA ASN A 398 12.59 18.54 -1.21
C ASN A 398 12.19 17.88 0.12
N LEU A 399 11.54 16.71 0.08
CA LEU A 399 11.09 16.02 1.30
C LEU A 399 12.27 15.55 2.17
N ARG A 400 13.39 15.14 1.58
CA ARG A 400 14.62 14.72 2.31
C ARG A 400 15.31 15.84 3.07
N LYS A 401 14.93 17.10 2.86
CA LYS A 401 15.39 18.20 3.71
C LYS A 401 14.83 18.13 5.14
N TYR A 402 13.67 17.47 5.30
CA TYR A 402 12.90 17.47 6.54
C TYR A 402 12.76 16.06 7.13
N PHE A 403 12.72 15.01 6.31
CA PHE A 403 12.52 13.63 6.71
C PHE A 403 13.74 12.78 6.37
N LYS A 404 14.16 11.93 7.30
CA LYS A 404 15.29 11.01 7.10
C LYS A 404 14.99 9.98 6.03
N THR A 405 13.77 9.47 6.03
CA THR A 405 13.31 8.48 5.06
C THR A 405 12.15 9.05 4.26
N VAL A 406 12.27 8.98 2.95
CA VAL A 406 11.23 9.36 1.99
C VAL A 406 11.04 8.19 1.04
N ARG A 407 9.81 7.68 0.94
CA ARG A 407 9.46 6.53 0.09
C ARG A 407 8.37 6.93 -0.89
N LEU A 408 8.67 6.86 -2.16
CA LEU A 408 7.67 6.91 -3.22
C LEU A 408 6.98 5.53 -3.27
N LEU A 409 5.67 5.50 -3.02
CA LEU A 409 4.89 4.27 -3.01
C LEU A 409 4.26 3.97 -4.37
N TYR A 410 3.69 4.99 -5.02
CA TYR A 410 2.96 4.79 -6.25
C TYR A 410 2.82 6.11 -7.04
N ILE A 411 2.83 5.99 -8.38
CA ILE A 411 2.43 7.06 -9.30
C ILE A 411 1.27 6.56 -10.15
N TYR A 412 0.25 7.38 -10.30
CA TYR A 412 -0.90 7.07 -11.13
C TYR A 412 -1.34 8.27 -11.96
N ASN A 413 -1.99 7.98 -13.08
CA ASN A 413 -2.57 9.02 -13.92
C ASN A 413 -3.94 9.42 -13.36
N ALA A 414 -4.09 10.69 -13.05
CA ALA A 414 -5.31 11.28 -12.51
C ALA A 414 -6.07 12.10 -13.55
N TYR A 415 -6.09 11.68 -14.80
CA TYR A 415 -6.77 12.31 -15.94
C TYR A 415 -6.43 13.80 -16.09
N SER A 416 -7.42 14.69 -15.91
CA SER A 416 -7.24 16.14 -16.10
C SER A 416 -6.26 16.80 -15.13
N SER A 417 -5.94 16.18 -14.00
CA SER A 417 -4.95 16.69 -13.05
C SER A 417 -3.57 16.05 -13.21
N GLY A 418 -3.37 15.31 -14.30
CA GLY A 418 -2.08 14.71 -14.65
C GLY A 418 -1.64 13.59 -13.72
N TYR A 419 -0.34 13.35 -13.65
CA TYR A 419 0.22 12.31 -12.79
C TYR A 419 0.27 12.75 -11.34
N ARG A 420 -0.04 11.81 -10.44
CA ARG A 420 0.01 12.01 -8.99
C ARG A 420 0.91 10.97 -8.34
N ALA A 421 1.63 11.39 -7.32
CA ALA A 421 2.55 10.54 -6.58
C ALA A 421 2.15 10.45 -5.12
N ASN A 422 2.26 9.24 -4.55
CA ASN A 422 2.05 8.96 -3.14
C ASN A 422 3.39 8.69 -2.46
N TYR A 423 3.65 9.40 -1.39
CA TYR A 423 4.85 9.27 -0.57
C TYR A 423 4.51 8.92 0.87
N VAL A 424 5.37 8.15 1.50
CA VAL A 424 5.43 8.04 2.97
C VAL A 424 6.78 8.54 3.43
N CYS A 425 6.76 9.48 4.38
CA CYS A 425 7.96 10.07 4.96
C CYS A 425 7.98 9.81 6.46
N TYR A 426 9.18 9.61 7.04
CA TYR A 426 9.36 9.46 8.48
C TYR A 426 10.77 9.85 8.92
N ALA A 427 10.92 10.14 10.24
CA ALA A 427 12.15 10.63 10.85
C ALA A 427 13.31 9.63 10.84
#